data_8a8d071486dc9fb83f3281c7077369dd
#
_entry.id   8a8d071486dc9fb83f3281c7077369dd
#
_cell.length_a   1.000
_cell.length_b   1.000
_cell.length_c   1.000
_cell.angle_alpha   90.00
_cell.angle_beta   90.00
_cell.angle_gamma   90.00
#
_symmetry.space_group_name_H-M   'P 1'
#
loop_
_entity.id
_entity.type
_entity.pdbx_description
1 polymer ?
#
loop_
_entity_poly.entity_id
_entity_poly.type
_entity_poly.pdbx_seq_one_letter_code
_entity_poly.pdbx_strand_id
1 'polypeptide(L)'
;MSLYLCICTQISYGMDFINDQIWKPIHTLAGFECCIEYYVNGTGQVKSTKGVIERILKQRVNKNGYAQVNLTQRIGRKSTITTTVHKLVALAFLEQPAASPGKSKGCSRIKHLDGCKTNNSVDNLKWTKIEESDN
;
A
#
# COMPACT_ATOMS: atom_id res chain seq x y z
N MET A 1 -7.09 8.51 -24.55
CA MET A 1 -7.48 8.31 -24.31
C MET A 1 -7.91 8.29 -24.31
N SER A 2 -8.35 8.16 -24.17
CA SER A 2 -8.95 8.06 -23.97
C SER A 2 -9.40 7.79 -23.96
N LEU A 3 -9.84 7.65 -24.17
CA LEU A 3 -10.47 7.30 -23.98
C LEU A 3 -10.76 7.17 -23.58
N TYR A 4 -11.20 7.29 -23.40
CA TYR A 4 -11.67 7.19 -22.68
C TYR A 4 -12.42 7.31 -22.57
N LEU A 5 -13.10 7.55 -22.70
CA LEU A 5 -13.78 7.70 -22.53
C LEU A 5 -14.68 7.63 -22.18
N CYS A 6 -15.62 7.55 -22.48
CA CYS A 6 -16.55 7.45 -21.97
C CYS A 6 -16.72 6.92 -21.08
N ILE A 7 -17.60 6.72 -21.03
CA ILE A 7 -16.88 6.59 -20.13
C ILE A 7 -17.31 6.76 -18.68
N CYS A 8 -18.40 7.42 -18.36
CA CYS A 8 -18.78 7.68 -16.98
C CYS A 8 -19.05 6.41 -16.18
N THR A 9 -19.89 5.53 -16.72
CA THR A 9 -20.13 4.27 -16.03
C THR A 9 -18.91 3.40 -16.03
N GLN A 10 -18.08 3.54 -17.03
CA GLN A 10 -16.87 2.78 -17.13
C GLN A 10 -15.85 3.22 -16.11
N ILE A 11 -16.01 4.41 -15.58
CA ILE A 11 -15.05 4.94 -14.62
C ILE A 11 -14.96 4.03 -13.38
N SER A 12 -16.11 3.55 -12.89
CA SER A 12 -16.09 2.66 -11.72
C SER A 12 -15.33 1.39 -12.01
N TYR A 13 -15.64 0.75 -13.12
CA TYR A 13 -14.91 -0.47 -13.50
C TYR A 13 -13.47 -0.16 -13.81
N GLY A 14 -13.26 0.97 -14.48
CA GLY A 14 -11.92 1.35 -14.84
C GLY A 14 -11.02 1.59 -13.64
N MET A 15 -11.58 2.13 -12.56
CA MET A 15 -10.79 2.37 -11.35
C MET A 15 -10.25 1.08 -10.77
N ASP A 16 -11.10 0.06 -10.62
CA ASP A 16 -10.64 -1.22 -10.08
C ASP A 16 -9.63 -1.85 -11.01
N PHE A 17 -9.90 -1.81 -12.29
CA PHE A 17 -9.00 -2.39 -13.28
C PHE A 17 -7.65 -1.67 -13.27
N ILE A 18 -7.68 -0.34 -13.19
CA ILE A 18 -6.47 0.45 -13.16
C ILE A 18 -5.67 0.16 -11.89
N ASN A 19 -6.35 0.03 -10.76
CA ASN A 19 -5.66 -0.29 -9.51
C ASN A 19 -4.91 -1.60 -9.59
N ASP A 20 -5.45 -2.58 -10.31
CA ASP A 20 -4.82 -3.86 -10.49
C ASP A 20 -3.68 -3.81 -11.51
N GLN A 21 -3.72 -2.86 -12.42
CA GLN A 21 -2.76 -2.77 -13.53
C GLN A 21 -1.55 -1.90 -13.22
N ILE A 22 -1.70 -0.94 -12.33
CA ILE A 22 -0.63 0.02 -12.06
C ILE A 22 0.20 -0.46 -10.87
N TRP A 23 1.47 -0.72 -11.12
CA TRP A 23 2.43 -1.13 -10.10
C TRP A 23 3.41 0.01 -9.84
N LYS A 24 3.58 0.34 -8.58
CA LYS A 24 4.51 1.40 -8.18
C LYS A 24 5.67 0.79 -7.40
N PRO A 25 6.91 1.24 -7.68
CA PRO A 25 8.07 0.68 -7.00
C PRO A 25 8.09 1.08 -5.53
N ILE A 26 8.35 0.09 -4.69
CA ILE A 26 8.36 0.31 -3.24
C ILE A 26 9.57 1.12 -2.80
N HIS A 27 10.67 1.05 -3.53
CA HIS A 27 11.89 1.76 -3.12
C HIS A 27 11.75 3.28 -3.20
N THR A 28 10.69 3.78 -3.83
CA THR A 28 10.43 5.23 -3.85
C THR A 28 9.70 5.70 -2.61
N LEU A 29 9.30 4.79 -1.72
CA LEU A 29 8.55 5.13 -0.53
C LEU A 29 9.49 5.34 0.64
N ALA A 30 9.15 6.33 1.50
CA ALA A 30 9.99 6.67 2.64
C ALA A 30 10.10 5.48 3.59
N GLY A 31 11.32 5.13 3.95
CA GLY A 31 11.59 3.98 4.81
C GLY A 31 11.82 2.68 4.08
N PHE A 32 11.64 2.66 2.76
CA PHE A 32 11.78 1.43 1.98
C PHE A 32 12.79 1.57 0.84
N GLU A 33 13.68 2.53 0.94
CA GLU A 33 14.60 2.87 -0.15
C GLU A 33 15.49 1.71 -0.57
N CYS A 34 15.73 0.78 0.32
CA CYS A 34 16.59 -0.36 0.04
C CYS A 34 15.85 -1.62 -0.39
N CYS A 35 14.53 -1.51 -0.59
CA CYS A 35 13.70 -2.62 -1.05
C CYS A 35 13.48 -2.49 -2.55
N ILE A 36 14.55 -2.69 -3.31
CA ILE A 36 14.60 -2.31 -4.73
C ILE A 36 13.94 -3.28 -5.70
N GLU A 37 13.52 -4.43 -5.22
CA GLU A 37 12.99 -5.47 -6.12
C GLU A 37 11.49 -5.68 -5.97
N TYR A 38 10.79 -4.72 -5.39
CA TYR A 38 9.40 -4.92 -5.05
C TYR A 38 8.52 -3.81 -5.59
N TYR A 39 7.27 -4.17 -5.91
CA TYR A 39 6.27 -3.25 -6.43
C TYR A 39 4.95 -3.52 -5.75
N VAL A 40 4.12 -2.50 -5.61
CA VAL A 40 2.79 -2.62 -5.01
C VAL A 40 1.77 -2.04 -5.98
N ASN A 41 0.59 -2.67 -6.06
CA ASN A 41 -0.49 -2.13 -6.88
C ASN A 41 -1.61 -1.58 -6.00
N GLY A 42 -2.61 -0.98 -6.63
CA GLY A 42 -3.68 -0.31 -5.90
C GLY A 42 -4.70 -1.25 -5.27
N THR A 43 -4.63 -2.54 -5.55
CA THR A 43 -5.51 -3.52 -4.90
C THR A 43 -4.88 -4.15 -3.68
N GLY A 44 -3.61 -3.80 -3.40
CA GLY A 44 -2.94 -4.32 -2.22
C GLY A 44 -2.09 -5.54 -2.48
N GLN A 45 -1.76 -5.82 -3.73
CA GLN A 45 -0.85 -6.91 -4.05
C GLN A 45 0.58 -6.36 -4.09
N VAL A 46 1.52 -7.18 -3.63
CA VAL A 46 2.95 -6.85 -3.66
C VAL A 46 3.64 -7.91 -4.49
N LYS A 47 4.48 -7.51 -5.43
CA LYS A 47 5.21 -8.46 -6.25
C LYS A 47 6.71 -8.26 -6.12
N SER A 48 7.45 -9.33 -6.35
CA SER A 48 8.91 -9.33 -6.35
C SER A 48 9.40 -9.57 -7.76
N THR A 49 10.34 -8.74 -8.19
CA THR A 49 11.00 -8.94 -9.49
C THR A 49 12.37 -9.58 -9.31
N LYS A 50 12.59 -10.20 -8.18
CA LYS A 50 13.85 -10.77 -7.78
C LYS A 50 14.14 -12.06 -8.50
N GLY A 51 14.25 -12.32 -9.49
CA GLY A 51 14.47 -13.55 -10.23
C GLY A 51 14.03 -13.37 -11.66
N VAL A 52 14.03 -14.46 -12.37
CA VAL A 52 13.66 -14.44 -13.77
C VAL A 52 12.16 -14.19 -13.93
N ILE A 53 11.37 -14.73 -13.02
CA ILE A 53 9.91 -14.62 -13.10
C ILE A 53 9.40 -13.78 -11.95
N GLU A 54 8.54 -12.80 -12.25
CA GLU A 54 7.91 -12.00 -11.21
C GLU A 54 6.95 -12.85 -10.40
N ARG A 55 6.91 -12.62 -9.11
CA ARG A 55 6.04 -13.39 -8.21
C ARG A 55 5.26 -12.47 -7.31
N ILE A 56 3.97 -12.80 -7.12
CA ILE A 56 3.14 -12.10 -6.15
C ILE A 56 3.49 -12.67 -4.77
N LEU A 57 3.82 -11.79 -3.83
CA LEU A 57 4.20 -12.22 -2.50
C LEU A 57 2.99 -12.70 -1.72
N LYS A 58 3.19 -13.75 -0.95
CA LYS A 58 2.16 -14.26 -0.07
C LYS A 58 2.08 -13.34 1.16
N GLN A 59 0.88 -12.95 1.52
CA GLN A 59 0.65 -12.07 2.66
C GLN A 59 0.21 -12.89 3.86
N ARG A 60 0.65 -12.46 5.03
CA ARG A 60 0.24 -13.10 6.28
C ARG A 60 -0.52 -12.10 7.11
N VAL A 61 -1.50 -12.58 7.87
CA VAL A 61 -2.26 -11.74 8.77
C VAL A 61 -1.59 -11.79 10.14
N ASN A 62 -1.24 -10.62 10.68
CA ASN A 62 -0.57 -10.58 11.98
C ASN A 62 -1.61 -10.69 13.11
N LYS A 63 -1.14 -10.66 14.35
CA LYS A 63 -2.01 -10.84 15.51
C LYS A 63 -3.05 -9.72 15.64
N ASN A 64 -2.81 -8.59 15.01
CA ASN A 64 -3.73 -7.46 15.05
C ASN A 64 -4.72 -7.47 13.89
N GLY A 65 -4.63 -8.47 13.01
CA GLY A 65 -5.55 -8.61 11.90
C GLY A 65 -5.13 -7.92 10.61
N TYR A 66 -3.93 -7.36 10.56
CA TYR A 66 -3.45 -6.67 9.36
C TYR A 66 -2.61 -7.59 8.50
N ALA A 67 -2.79 -7.48 7.18
CA ALA A 67 -1.97 -8.23 6.23
C ALA A 67 -0.58 -7.60 6.17
N GLN A 68 0.44 -8.44 6.14
CA GLN A 68 1.82 -7.97 6.08
C GLN A 68 2.68 -8.84 5.18
N VAL A 69 3.79 -8.28 4.72
CA VAL A 69 4.75 -8.96 3.85
C VAL A 69 6.16 -8.73 4.37
N ASN A 70 7.05 -9.62 3.99
CA ASN A 70 8.47 -9.50 4.30
C ASN A 70 9.21 -9.06 3.05
N LEU A 71 10.00 -8.02 3.18
CA LEU A 71 10.79 -7.47 2.07
C LEU A 71 12.26 -7.57 2.41
N THR A 72 13.09 -7.92 1.45
CA THR A 72 14.52 -7.97 1.64
C THR A 72 15.13 -6.62 1.31
N GLN A 73 15.90 -6.08 2.22
CA GLN A 73 16.63 -4.83 1.99
C GLN A 73 18.03 -5.16 1.48
N ARG A 74 18.47 -4.40 0.51
CA ARG A 74 19.81 -4.57 -0.04
C ARG A 74 20.67 -3.37 0.30
N ILE A 75 21.25 -3.44 1.48
CA ILE A 75 22.12 -2.37 1.98
C ILE A 75 23.42 -3.03 2.43
N GLY A 76 24.33 -3.25 1.56
CA GLY A 76 25.58 -3.87 1.96
C GLY A 76 25.33 -5.28 2.48
N ARG A 77 24.67 -5.38 3.60
CA ARG A 77 24.29 -6.65 4.20
C ARG A 77 22.82 -6.90 4.01
N LYS A 78 22.47 -8.13 3.67
CA LYS A 78 21.10 -8.52 3.44
C LYS A 78 20.32 -8.57 4.76
N SER A 79 19.18 -7.91 4.78
CA SER A 79 18.31 -7.95 5.96
C SER A 79 16.86 -7.94 5.50
N THR A 80 15.95 -8.26 6.41
CA THR A 80 14.53 -8.36 6.09
C THR A 80 13.76 -7.36 6.92
N ILE A 81 12.81 -6.68 6.28
CA ILE A 81 11.89 -5.78 6.94
C ILE A 81 10.48 -6.30 6.75
N THR A 82 9.69 -6.29 7.82
CA THR A 82 8.30 -6.71 7.76
C THR A 82 7.43 -5.46 7.83
N THR A 83 6.48 -5.35 6.91
CA THR A 83 5.62 -4.17 6.86
C THR A 83 4.19 -4.58 6.51
N THR A 84 3.24 -3.74 6.91
CA THR A 84 1.84 -3.99 6.58
C THR A 84 1.56 -3.52 5.16
N VAL A 85 0.66 -4.23 4.48
CA VAL A 85 0.34 -3.93 3.09
C VAL A 85 -0.40 -2.61 2.97
N HIS A 86 -1.30 -2.29 3.91
CA HIS A 86 -2.04 -1.04 3.81
C HIS A 86 -1.10 0.17 3.87
N LYS A 87 0.00 0.05 4.60
CA LYS A 87 0.98 1.14 4.65
C LYS A 87 1.64 1.35 3.30
N LEU A 88 1.98 0.26 2.61
CA LEU A 88 2.59 0.36 1.29
C LEU A 88 1.63 0.99 0.29
N VAL A 89 0.37 0.57 0.30
CA VAL A 89 -0.62 1.11 -0.62
C VAL A 89 -0.87 2.59 -0.34
N ALA A 90 -1.00 2.95 0.92
CA ALA A 90 -1.25 4.34 1.28
C ALA A 90 -0.10 5.25 0.89
N LEU A 91 1.14 4.81 1.14
CA LEU A 91 2.30 5.63 0.78
C LEU A 91 2.46 5.75 -0.73
N ALA A 92 2.08 4.71 -1.47
CA ALA A 92 2.29 4.70 -2.92
C ALA A 92 1.19 5.42 -3.68
N PHE A 93 -0.06 5.33 -3.23
CA PHE A 93 -1.20 5.78 -4.03
C PHE A 93 -2.00 6.91 -3.42
N LEU A 94 -1.96 7.10 -2.11
CA LEU A 94 -2.71 8.19 -1.48
C LEU A 94 -1.84 9.42 -1.35
N GLU A 95 -2.48 10.59 -1.32
CA GLU A 95 -1.74 11.81 -1.07
C GLU A 95 -1.13 11.79 0.31
N GLN A 96 0.02 12.42 0.45
CA GLN A 96 0.68 12.49 1.75
C GLN A 96 -0.21 13.22 2.76
N PRO A 97 -0.31 12.70 3.99
CA PRO A 97 -1.12 13.37 4.99
C PRO A 97 -0.47 14.66 5.47
N ALA A 98 -1.31 15.60 5.92
CA ALA A 98 -0.80 16.86 6.45
C ALA A 98 0.03 16.63 7.71
N ALA A 99 -0.37 15.65 8.52
CA ALA A 99 0.36 15.31 9.74
C ALA A 99 1.23 14.09 9.47
N SER A 100 2.36 13.99 10.16
CA SER A 100 3.26 12.87 9.99
C SER A 100 2.60 11.57 10.44
N PRO A 101 2.88 10.45 9.76
CA PRO A 101 2.36 9.17 10.19
C PRO A 101 2.89 8.79 11.58
N GLY A 102 2.05 8.18 12.39
CA GLY A 102 2.46 7.76 13.72
C GLY A 102 1.29 7.26 14.52
N LYS A 103 1.54 6.99 15.78
CA LYS A 103 0.51 6.45 16.68
C LYS A 103 0.06 7.44 17.73
N SER A 104 0.72 8.59 17.84
CA SER A 104 0.39 9.59 18.83
C SER A 104 -0.69 10.53 18.35
N LYS A 105 -1.31 11.23 19.26
CA LYS A 105 -2.29 12.28 18.90
C LYS A 105 -1.63 13.28 17.98
N GLY A 106 -2.40 13.75 17.01
CA GLY A 106 -1.90 14.71 16.04
C GLY A 106 -1.19 14.07 14.86
N CYS A 107 -0.87 12.78 14.94
CA CYS A 107 -0.27 12.06 13.82
C CYS A 107 -1.35 11.50 12.92
N SER A 108 -0.96 11.11 11.72
CA SER A 108 -1.88 10.49 10.78
C SER A 108 -1.80 8.99 10.87
N ARG A 109 -2.91 8.34 10.63
CA ARG A 109 -2.98 6.89 10.54
C ARG A 109 -3.86 6.51 9.36
N ILE A 110 -3.77 5.26 8.95
CA ILE A 110 -4.53 4.76 7.81
C ILE A 110 -5.78 4.08 8.32
N LYS A 111 -6.92 4.46 7.77
CA LYS A 111 -8.20 3.89 8.15
C LYS A 111 -8.70 2.99 7.01
N HIS A 112 -9.22 1.82 7.37
CA HIS A 112 -9.91 0.94 6.43
C HIS A 112 -11.38 1.33 6.45
N LEU A 113 -11.88 1.86 5.33
CA LEU A 113 -13.21 2.47 5.30
C LEU A 113 -14.32 1.47 5.60
N ASP A 114 -14.17 0.22 5.18
CA ASP A 114 -15.17 -0.81 5.46
C ASP A 114 -14.91 -1.56 6.77
N GLY A 115 -13.86 -1.20 7.49
CA GLY A 115 -13.49 -1.87 8.72
C GLY A 115 -12.76 -3.20 8.53
N CYS A 116 -12.56 -3.63 7.29
CA CYS A 116 -11.88 -4.90 7.02
C CYS A 116 -10.38 -4.67 6.87
N LYS A 117 -9.61 -5.10 7.83
CA LYS A 117 -8.18 -4.81 7.90
C LYS A 117 -7.36 -5.49 6.80
N THR A 118 -7.92 -6.46 6.13
CA THR A 118 -7.25 -7.16 5.04
C THR A 118 -7.67 -6.66 3.66
N ASN A 119 -8.64 -5.75 3.60
CA ASN A 119 -9.04 -5.14 2.34
C ASN A 119 -8.20 -3.90 2.11
N ASN A 120 -7.05 -4.07 1.48
CA ASN A 120 -6.05 -3.03 1.30
C ASN A 120 -6.08 -2.37 -0.06
N SER A 121 -7.24 -2.39 -0.71
CA SER A 121 -7.44 -1.65 -1.94
C SER A 121 -7.35 -0.16 -1.65
N VAL A 122 -6.77 0.61 -2.57
CA VAL A 122 -6.61 2.04 -2.38
C VAL A 122 -7.96 2.72 -2.16
N ASP A 123 -9.04 2.20 -2.75
CA ASP A 123 -10.38 2.76 -2.59
C ASP A 123 -10.91 2.60 -1.17
N ASN A 124 -10.32 1.69 -0.40
CA ASN A 124 -10.77 1.40 0.95
C ASN A 124 -9.89 2.02 2.02
N LEU A 125 -8.87 2.76 1.62
CA LEU A 125 -7.90 3.33 2.55
C LEU A 125 -7.97 4.85 2.56
N LYS A 126 -7.78 5.43 3.73
CA LYS A 126 -7.79 6.87 3.88
C LYS A 126 -6.87 7.27 5.02
N TRP A 127 -6.11 8.34 4.83
CA TRP A 127 -5.34 8.93 5.91
C TRP A 127 -6.29 9.70 6.82
N THR A 128 -6.21 9.44 8.11
CA THR A 128 -6.99 10.19 9.11
C THR A 128 -6.05 10.67 10.19
N LYS A 129 -6.42 11.79 10.80
CA LYS A 129 -5.64 12.33 11.90
C LYS A 129 -6.13 11.69 13.19
N ILE A 130 -5.20 11.35 14.07
CA ILE A 130 -5.53 10.79 15.37
C ILE A 130 -5.96 11.92 16.27
N GLU A 131 -7.23 11.93 16.63
CA GLU A 131 -7.79 12.96 17.50
C GLU A 131 -7.78 12.48 18.92
N GLU A 132 -7.92 13.43 19.83
CA GLU A 132 -7.95 13.09 21.24
C GLU A 132 -9.12 12.17 21.59
N SER A 133 -10.22 12.32 20.89
CA SER A 133 -11.41 11.51 21.10
C SER A 133 -11.33 10.12 20.49
N ASP A 134 -10.28 9.85 19.75
CA ASP A 134 -10.10 8.55 19.07
C ASP A 134 -9.32 7.59 19.93
N ASN A 135 -9.80 7.22 21.05
CA ASN A 135 -9.07 6.31 21.93
C ASN A 135 -9.35 4.85 21.71
#